data_ec9574cc5df3e772f31b47b61332ff0c
#
_entry.id   ec9574cc5df3e772f31b47b61332ff0c
#
_cell.length_a   1.000
_cell.length_b   1.000
_cell.length_c   1.000
_cell.angle_alpha   90.00
_cell.angle_beta   90.00
_cell.angle_gamma   90.00
#
_symmetry.space_group_name_H-M   'P 1'
#
loop_
_entity.id
_entity.type
_entity.pdbx_description
1 polymer ?
#
loop_
_entity_poly.entity_id
_entity_poly.type
_entity_poly.pdbx_seq_one_letter_code
_entity_poly.pdbx_strand_id
1 'polypeptide(L)'
;MNTRIFHLHALSALHVGTGQGIGAVDLPIARSRATNLPLVPGSALKGVLRDEAKDKWGLSENDIQALFGADSQADKDNIHAGAAAFGDAHLLLLPIRSFAGTVAFATCPFILQRYA
;
A
#
# COMPACT_ATOMS: atom_id res chain seq x y z
N MET A 1 20.32 -3.76 7.47
CA MET A 1 19.14 -3.37 6.68
C MET A 1 18.69 -1.99 7.16
N ASN A 2 18.47 -1.06 6.26
CA ASN A 2 17.96 0.27 6.60
C ASN A 2 16.44 0.27 6.52
N THR A 3 15.79 0.62 7.61
CA THR A 3 14.33 0.75 7.67
C THR A 3 13.92 2.21 7.62
N ARG A 4 12.88 2.51 6.86
CA ARG A 4 12.29 3.85 6.77
C ARG A 4 10.79 3.74 6.95
N ILE A 5 10.21 4.72 7.62
CA ILE A 5 8.77 4.89 7.73
C ILE A 5 8.37 6.01 6.78
N PHE A 6 7.31 5.81 6.02
CA PHE A 6 6.69 6.85 5.20
C PHE A 6 5.19 6.92 5.49
N HIS A 7 4.63 8.09 5.29
CA HIS A 7 3.20 8.34 5.47
C HIS A 7 2.52 8.42 4.12
N LEU A 8 1.42 7.68 3.99
CA LEU A 8 0.55 7.75 2.82
C LEU A 8 -0.63 8.66 3.16
N HIS A 9 -0.65 9.85 2.55
CA HIS A 9 -1.74 10.80 2.74
C HIS A 9 -2.67 10.76 1.51
N ALA A 10 -3.89 10.25 1.69
CA ALA A 10 -4.88 10.23 0.65
C ALA A 10 -5.50 11.64 0.48
N LEU A 11 -5.32 12.25 -0.68
CA LEU A 11 -5.90 13.56 -1.03
C LEU A 11 -7.33 13.45 -1.55
N SER A 12 -7.75 12.25 -1.93
CA SER A 12 -9.10 11.89 -2.36
C SER A 12 -9.47 10.52 -1.78
N ALA A 13 -10.68 10.07 -2.02
CA ALA A 13 -11.13 8.77 -1.54
C ALA A 13 -10.21 7.65 -2.06
N LEU A 14 -9.70 6.83 -1.14
CA LEU A 14 -8.84 5.68 -1.43
C LEU A 14 -9.65 4.39 -1.24
N HIS A 15 -9.70 3.57 -2.29
CA HIS A 15 -10.32 2.26 -2.27
C HIS A 15 -9.30 1.20 -2.70
N VAL A 16 -8.88 0.36 -1.78
CA VAL A 16 -8.00 -0.79 -2.06
C VAL A 16 -8.85 -2.05 -2.03
N GLY A 17 -9.25 -2.52 -3.21
CA GLY A 17 -10.07 -3.72 -3.36
C GLY A 17 -9.29 -5.01 -3.17
N THR A 18 -9.96 -6.05 -2.65
CA THR A 18 -9.41 -7.41 -2.53
C THR A 18 -10.35 -8.43 -3.14
N GLY A 19 -9.77 -9.54 -3.62
CA GLY A 19 -10.53 -10.64 -4.20
C GLY A 19 -10.90 -10.42 -5.67
N GLN A 20 -11.82 -11.23 -6.15
CA GLN A 20 -12.39 -11.13 -7.50
C GLN A 20 -13.82 -10.59 -7.41
N GLY A 21 -14.14 -9.58 -8.21
CA GLY A 21 -15.50 -9.07 -8.30
C GLY A 21 -16.43 -10.10 -8.94
N ILE A 22 -17.56 -10.36 -8.29
CA ILE A 22 -18.64 -11.18 -8.86
C ILE A 22 -19.76 -10.22 -9.25
N GLY A 23 -19.84 -9.90 -10.54
CA GLY A 23 -20.89 -9.01 -11.07
C GLY A 23 -20.55 -7.52 -10.97
N ALA A 24 -21.56 -6.68 -10.83
CA ALA A 24 -21.46 -5.21 -10.85
C ALA A 24 -21.13 -4.57 -9.48
N VAL A 25 -20.69 -5.35 -8.51
CA VAL A 25 -20.38 -4.87 -7.15
C VAL A 25 -18.88 -4.61 -7.03
N ASP A 26 -18.52 -3.45 -6.48
CA ASP A 26 -17.14 -3.09 -6.17
C ASP A 26 -16.47 -4.13 -5.26
N LEU A 27 -15.18 -4.34 -5.48
CA LEU A 27 -14.39 -5.23 -4.63
C LEU A 27 -14.43 -4.77 -3.16
N PRO A 28 -14.52 -5.68 -2.19
CA PRO A 28 -14.47 -5.30 -0.78
C PRO A 28 -13.11 -4.65 -0.45
N ILE A 29 -13.13 -3.71 0.50
CA ILE A 29 -11.92 -3.02 0.97
C ILE A 29 -10.98 -4.01 1.66
N ALA A 30 -9.69 -3.91 1.37
CA ALA A 30 -8.64 -4.66 2.05
C ALA A 30 -8.61 -4.32 3.55
N ARG A 31 -8.65 -5.32 4.40
CA ARG A 31 -8.67 -5.20 5.86
C ARG A 31 -7.67 -6.15 6.50
N SER A 32 -7.08 -5.71 7.61
CA SER A 32 -6.31 -6.59 8.48
C SER A 32 -7.22 -7.67 9.08
N ARG A 33 -6.83 -8.93 8.97
CA ARG A 33 -7.60 -10.04 9.57
C ARG A 33 -7.65 -9.96 11.10
N ALA A 34 -6.59 -9.46 11.72
CA ALA A 34 -6.50 -9.37 13.18
C ALA A 34 -7.35 -8.25 13.78
N THR A 35 -7.46 -7.11 13.11
CA THR A 35 -8.08 -5.90 13.67
C THR A 35 -9.32 -5.45 12.92
N ASN A 36 -9.56 -6.00 11.74
CA ASN A 36 -10.59 -5.57 10.78
C ASN A 36 -10.46 -4.08 10.34
N LEU A 37 -9.35 -3.45 10.63
CA LEU A 37 -9.06 -2.09 10.17
C LEU A 37 -8.64 -2.10 8.70
N PRO A 38 -9.02 -1.07 7.92
CA PRO A 38 -8.54 -0.91 6.56
C PRO A 38 -7.01 -0.85 6.50
N LEU A 39 -6.44 -1.41 5.45
CA LEU A 39 -5.01 -1.33 5.18
C LEU A 39 -4.74 -1.27 3.68
N VAL A 40 -3.56 -0.79 3.31
CA VAL A 40 -3.04 -0.94 1.95
C VAL A 40 -1.96 -2.01 1.99
N PRO A 41 -2.17 -3.17 1.33
CA PRO A 41 -1.16 -4.24 1.33
C PRO A 41 0.17 -3.77 0.74
N GLY A 42 1.28 -4.19 1.35
CA GLY A 42 2.62 -3.89 0.85
C GLY A 42 2.86 -4.38 -0.57
N SER A 43 2.21 -5.48 -0.97
CA SER A 43 2.24 -5.98 -2.35
C SER A 43 1.60 -5.01 -3.34
N ALA A 44 0.48 -4.38 -2.98
CA ALA A 44 -0.17 -3.37 -3.80
C ALA A 44 0.68 -2.11 -3.93
N LEU A 45 1.28 -1.65 -2.81
CA LEU A 45 2.22 -0.52 -2.82
C LEU A 45 3.43 -0.80 -3.71
N LYS A 46 4.02 -1.98 -3.56
CA LYS A 46 5.16 -2.41 -4.37
C LYS A 46 4.82 -2.41 -5.86
N GLY A 47 3.64 -2.94 -6.24
CA GLY A 47 3.19 -2.99 -7.63
C GLY A 47 3.07 -1.60 -8.24
N VAL A 48 2.34 -0.70 -7.57
CA VAL A 48 2.15 0.68 -8.04
C VAL A 48 3.49 1.43 -8.14
N LEU A 49 4.36 1.31 -7.14
CA LEU A 49 5.66 1.97 -7.16
C LEU A 49 6.57 1.42 -8.26
N ARG A 50 6.50 0.13 -8.56
CA ARG A 50 7.23 -0.47 -9.68
C ARG A 50 6.76 0.11 -11.02
N ASP A 51 5.45 0.23 -11.22
CA ASP A 51 4.89 0.79 -12.45
C ASP A 51 5.28 2.28 -12.60
N GLU A 52 5.17 3.07 -11.52
CA GLU A 52 5.62 4.46 -11.51
C GLU A 52 7.13 4.59 -11.79
N ALA A 53 7.95 3.68 -11.28
CA ALA A 53 9.38 3.66 -11.52
C ALA A 53 9.72 3.44 -13.00
N LYS A 54 8.96 2.58 -13.68
CA LYS A 54 9.09 2.36 -15.12
C LYS A 54 8.72 3.61 -15.92
N ASP A 55 7.61 4.24 -15.56
CA ASP A 55 7.00 5.29 -16.39
C ASP A 55 7.57 6.68 -16.12
N LYS A 56 7.92 7.00 -14.88
CA LYS A 56 8.18 8.38 -14.47
C LYS A 56 9.55 8.62 -13.82
N TRP A 57 10.21 7.61 -13.26
CA TRP A 57 11.46 7.86 -12.51
C TRP A 57 12.71 7.75 -13.39
N GLY A 58 12.57 7.32 -14.62
CA GLY A 58 13.69 7.18 -15.55
C GLY A 58 14.73 6.13 -15.13
N LEU A 59 14.34 5.18 -14.28
CA LEU A 59 15.20 4.07 -13.86
C LEU A 59 15.38 3.08 -15.00
N SER A 60 16.58 2.50 -15.09
CA SER A 60 16.82 1.41 -16.03
C SER A 60 16.07 0.14 -15.60
N GLU A 61 15.80 -0.76 -16.55
CA GLU A 61 15.16 -2.05 -16.23
C GLU A 61 15.97 -2.86 -15.21
N ASN A 62 17.31 -2.77 -15.28
CA ASN A 62 18.19 -3.43 -14.31
C ASN A 62 18.02 -2.87 -12.89
N ASP A 63 17.87 -1.54 -12.75
CA ASP A 63 17.65 -0.91 -11.45
C ASP A 63 16.27 -1.26 -10.88
N ILE A 64 15.25 -1.33 -11.75
CA ILE A 64 13.90 -1.73 -11.37
C ILE A 64 13.90 -3.20 -10.87
N GLN A 65 14.56 -4.09 -11.58
CA GLN A 65 14.69 -5.49 -11.17
C GLN A 65 15.51 -5.62 -9.88
N ALA A 66 16.57 -4.84 -9.72
CA ALA A 66 17.37 -4.83 -8.48
C ALA A 66 16.54 -4.36 -7.26
N LEU A 67 15.71 -3.33 -7.43
CA LEU A 67 14.89 -2.77 -6.35
C LEU A 67 13.65 -3.63 -6.05
N PHE A 68 12.90 -4.00 -7.08
CA PHE A 68 11.60 -4.62 -6.94
C PHE A 68 11.61 -6.14 -7.16
N GLY A 69 12.71 -6.71 -7.63
CA GLY A 69 12.83 -8.12 -7.99
C GLY A 69 12.47 -8.41 -9.44
N ALA A 70 12.83 -9.59 -9.90
CA ALA A 70 12.51 -10.05 -11.25
C ALA A 70 10.99 -10.14 -11.48
N ASP A 71 10.58 -9.95 -12.72
CA ASP A 71 9.20 -10.19 -13.12
C ASP A 71 8.95 -11.70 -13.21
N SER A 72 8.09 -12.22 -12.35
CA SER A 72 7.74 -13.64 -12.31
C SER A 72 7.08 -14.17 -13.59
N GLN A 73 6.62 -13.26 -14.45
CA GLN A 73 5.99 -13.59 -15.73
C GLN A 73 6.98 -13.61 -16.91
N ALA A 74 8.07 -12.87 -16.82
CA ALA A 74 9.00 -12.67 -17.93
C ALA A 74 10.16 -13.68 -17.97
N ASP A 75 10.64 -14.12 -16.82
CA ASP A 75 11.82 -15.00 -16.73
C ASP A 75 11.70 -15.94 -15.51
N LYS A 76 11.22 -17.16 -15.77
CA LYS A 76 11.06 -18.18 -14.72
C LYS A 76 12.39 -18.71 -14.17
N ASP A 77 13.46 -18.57 -14.91
CA ASP A 77 14.76 -19.10 -14.55
C ASP A 77 15.60 -18.11 -13.74
N ASN A 78 15.15 -16.85 -13.64
CA ASN A 78 15.90 -15.76 -13.01
C ASN A 78 15.12 -15.04 -11.91
N ILE A 79 14.28 -15.76 -11.19
CA ILE A 79 13.45 -15.20 -10.12
C ILE A 79 14.35 -14.85 -8.93
N HIS A 80 14.44 -13.56 -8.61
CA HIS A 80 15.12 -13.07 -7.41
C HIS A 80 14.29 -12.04 -6.66
N ALA A 81 14.48 -11.97 -5.36
CA ALA A 81 13.83 -10.95 -4.53
C ALA A 81 14.50 -9.59 -4.75
N GLY A 82 13.69 -8.54 -4.80
CA GLY A 82 14.21 -7.17 -4.86
C GLY A 82 14.87 -6.74 -3.55
N ALA A 83 15.74 -5.75 -3.63
CA ALA A 83 16.41 -5.17 -2.47
C ALA A 83 15.47 -4.38 -1.55
N ALA A 84 14.32 -3.91 -2.06
CA ALA A 84 13.33 -3.17 -1.30
C ALA A 84 12.18 -4.07 -0.84
N ALA A 85 11.92 -4.09 0.47
CA ALA A 85 10.77 -4.75 1.07
C ALA A 85 9.73 -3.68 1.48
N PHE A 86 8.48 -3.90 1.10
CA PHE A 86 7.36 -2.99 1.39
C PHE A 86 6.45 -3.64 2.42
N GLY A 87 6.31 -2.99 3.59
CA GLY A 87 5.32 -3.37 4.58
C GLY A 87 3.92 -2.86 4.23
N ASP A 88 2.91 -3.40 4.90
CA ASP A 88 1.55 -2.91 4.78
C ASP A 88 1.43 -1.49 5.34
N ALA A 89 0.69 -0.62 4.64
CA ALA A 89 0.33 0.67 5.19
C ALA A 89 -0.93 0.53 6.06
N HIS A 90 -0.75 0.75 7.35
CA HIS A 90 -1.80 0.65 8.35
C HIS A 90 -2.49 1.99 8.54
N LEU A 91 -3.78 1.94 8.85
CA LEU A 91 -4.55 3.13 9.17
C LEU A 91 -3.95 3.86 10.38
N LEU A 92 -3.65 5.15 10.22
CA LEU A 92 -3.20 6.04 11.29
C LEU A 92 -4.31 7.01 11.70
N LEU A 93 -4.90 7.68 10.73
CA LEU A 93 -5.97 8.66 10.93
C LEU A 93 -7.10 8.39 9.93
N LEU A 94 -8.32 8.38 10.42
CA LEU A 94 -9.53 8.22 9.63
C LEU A 94 -10.29 9.55 9.58
N PRO A 95 -10.56 10.13 8.40
CA PRO A 95 -11.41 11.31 8.30
C PRO A 95 -12.85 10.93 8.60
N ILE A 96 -13.47 11.67 9.50
CA ILE A 96 -14.88 11.51 9.88
C ILE A 96 -15.61 12.84 9.78
N ARG A 97 -16.93 12.79 9.61
CA ARG A 97 -17.77 13.98 9.67
C ARG A 97 -17.71 14.60 11.05
N SER A 98 -17.64 15.94 11.09
CA SER A 98 -17.63 16.71 12.34
C SER A 98 -18.56 17.90 12.24
N PHE A 99 -19.27 18.21 13.33
CA PHE A 99 -20.06 19.44 13.44
C PHE A 99 -19.19 20.69 13.60
N ALA A 100 -17.96 20.53 14.11
CA ALA A 100 -17.00 21.60 14.28
C ALA A 100 -15.95 21.53 13.15
N GLY A 101 -16.28 22.03 11.96
CA GLY A 101 -15.33 22.15 10.86
C GLY A 101 -15.40 21.08 9.78
N THR A 102 -16.56 20.50 9.56
CA THR A 102 -16.86 19.56 8.46
C THR A 102 -16.18 18.21 8.56
N VAL A 103 -14.85 18.17 8.76
CA VAL A 103 -14.05 16.94 8.86
C VAL A 103 -13.16 16.99 10.10
N ALA A 104 -13.14 15.92 10.87
CA ALA A 104 -12.17 15.64 11.92
C ALA A 104 -11.40 14.36 11.59
N PHE A 105 -10.26 14.16 12.23
CA PHE A 105 -9.48 12.93 12.09
C PHE A 105 -9.58 12.10 13.37
N ALA A 106 -10.06 10.87 13.23
CA ALA A 106 -10.18 9.93 14.33
C ALA A 106 -9.01 8.95 14.34
N THR A 107 -8.59 8.58 15.53
CA THR A 107 -7.64 7.51 15.81
C THR A 107 -8.01 6.81 17.11
N CYS A 108 -7.26 5.82 17.54
CA CYS A 108 -7.47 5.16 18.83
C CYS A 108 -6.13 4.78 19.48
N PRO A 109 -6.13 4.50 20.80
CA PRO A 109 -4.90 4.15 21.53
C PRO A 109 -4.12 2.98 20.89
N PHE A 110 -4.80 1.96 20.40
CA PHE A 110 -4.17 0.83 19.73
C PHE A 110 -3.38 1.26 18.49
N ILE A 111 -3.96 2.12 17.65
CA ILE A 111 -3.29 2.64 16.44
C ILE A 111 -2.06 3.46 16.84
N LEU A 112 -2.20 4.32 17.84
CA LEU A 112 -1.09 5.18 18.30
C LEU A 112 0.04 4.37 18.95
N GLN A 113 -0.26 3.35 19.75
CA GLN A 113 0.75 2.46 20.32
C GLN A 113 1.54 1.71 19.26
N ARG A 114 0.90 1.35 18.17
CA ARG A 114 1.54 0.67 17.06
C ARG A 114 2.42 1.60 16.22
N TYR A 115 2.07 2.87 16.17
CA TYR A 115 2.82 3.89 15.45
C TYR A 115 4.06 4.37 16.22
N ALA A 116 3.98 4.43 17.54
CA ALA A 116 5.07 4.84 18.41
C ALA A 116 6.20 3.81 18.44
#